data_eb214f47288e078e4f71ee7b8142f930
#
_entry.id   eb214f47288e078e4f71ee7b8142f930
#
_cell.length_a   1.000
_cell.length_b   1.000
_cell.length_c   1.000
_cell.angle_alpha   90.00
_cell.angle_beta   90.00
_cell.angle_gamma   90.00
#
_symmetry.space_group_name_H-M   'P 1'
#
loop_
_entity.id
_entity.type
_entity.pdbx_description
1 polymer ?
#
loop_
_entity_poly.entity_id
_entity_poly.type
_entity_poly.pdbx_seq_one_letter_code
_entity_poly.pdbx_strand_id
1 'polypeptide(L)'
;MNRSLLYPRATTTRRLIGLDGMWRFSFDPESKGVEAGWALDLPSSLSMPVPASFCDLFTDKASREYCGDFWYETSFFVPAEWSGWDIVLRFGSVTHRARVFVNGVEVAQHEGGFLPFDATVTNIVRYNQFNKLSVLANNELSETMLPAGTTRTLADGRKIAAPYFDFYNYAGIHRPVWLMALPKERVLDYSTRYRLTETGAEIDYTVSTNGPHPVTVELYDGTTRVAESSGTTGTLVVKNAKLWNIHAAYLYDLVIRIHEGSAVVDEYLDRIGIRTFEIRHGRFLLNVSPVYLRGFGRHEDADIRGRGLDLPTVKRDFELMKWIGANCFRTSHYPYAEEIYQMADEEGFLIIDEVPAVGFMQSTANFLAANQGNGRQQGFFEKETTPALLKNHKAALTDMIDRDKNHPSVIAWSLLNEPQCTSAGTEEYFKPLFELARRLDPQKRPRTYTVLMTSLPDTSKGQRFADFVSLNRYYGWYVLGGAGLADAEAAFHHEMDGWAKVLHGRPLIFTEYGTDNLSGAHKLPSVMWSAEYQNEYLEMTHAVFDHYDFVQGELVWNFADFQTTEGILRVDGNKKGIFTRQRQPKDAAYLFRKRWTTLPIDFKKRKK
;
A
#
# COMPACT_ATOMS: atom_id res chain seq x y z
N MET A 1 -5.07 -23.91 -7.96
CA MET A 1 -4.88 -23.02 -9.13
C MET A 1 -3.48 -22.43 -9.05
N ASN A 2 -2.72 -22.52 -10.15
CA ASN A 2 -1.38 -21.91 -10.21
C ASN A 2 -1.54 -20.40 -10.41
N ARG A 3 -1.74 -19.66 -9.31
CA ARG A 3 -1.85 -18.20 -9.30
C ARG A 3 -0.46 -17.59 -9.44
N SER A 4 -0.31 -16.61 -10.30
CA SER A 4 0.90 -15.80 -10.43
C SER A 4 0.57 -14.36 -10.08
N LEU A 5 1.38 -13.73 -9.21
CA LEU A 5 1.29 -12.31 -8.89
C LEU A 5 2.41 -11.50 -9.56
N LEU A 6 3.16 -12.13 -10.47
CA LEU A 6 4.19 -11.43 -11.24
C LEU A 6 3.61 -10.28 -12.04
N TYR A 7 4.33 -9.15 -12.06
CA TYR A 7 3.94 -7.99 -12.86
C TYR A 7 3.93 -8.35 -14.36
N PRO A 8 2.94 -7.91 -15.14
CA PRO A 8 2.88 -8.16 -16.57
C PRO A 8 4.12 -7.62 -17.30
N ARG A 9 4.85 -8.50 -17.97
CA ARG A 9 6.04 -8.15 -18.78
C ARG A 9 5.88 -8.72 -20.19
N ALA A 10 6.00 -7.86 -21.20
CA ALA A 10 6.14 -8.32 -22.58
C ALA A 10 7.56 -8.82 -22.81
N THR A 11 7.70 -10.01 -23.40
CA THR A 11 8.99 -10.63 -23.69
C THR A 11 8.94 -11.31 -25.06
N THR A 12 9.96 -12.10 -25.40
CA THR A 12 9.93 -12.90 -26.62
C THR A 12 8.85 -13.98 -26.58
N THR A 13 8.43 -14.42 -25.38
CA THR A 13 7.48 -15.52 -25.15
C THR A 13 6.18 -15.06 -24.49
N ARG A 14 5.99 -13.82 -24.14
CA ARG A 14 4.79 -13.29 -23.49
C ARG A 14 4.26 -12.09 -24.26
N ARG A 15 2.96 -12.02 -24.46
CA ARG A 15 2.28 -10.92 -25.17
C ARG A 15 1.30 -10.22 -24.25
N LEU A 16 1.24 -8.90 -24.35
CA LEU A 16 0.38 -8.05 -23.51
C LEU A 16 -0.39 -7.08 -24.39
N ILE A 17 -1.65 -6.85 -24.04
CA ILE A 17 -2.49 -5.76 -24.56
C ILE A 17 -3.11 -5.05 -23.36
N GLY A 18 -2.88 -3.74 -23.24
CA GLY A 18 -3.57 -2.90 -22.26
C GLY A 18 -5.04 -2.70 -22.67
N LEU A 19 -5.95 -2.85 -21.73
CA LEU A 19 -7.37 -2.61 -21.94
C LEU A 19 -7.84 -1.29 -21.33
N ASP A 20 -6.92 -0.47 -20.87
CA ASP A 20 -7.19 0.86 -20.32
C ASP A 20 -7.86 1.75 -21.38
N GLY A 21 -8.69 2.70 -20.93
CA GLY A 21 -9.36 3.64 -21.81
C GLY A 21 -10.78 3.95 -21.35
N MET A 22 -11.67 4.30 -22.30
CA MET A 22 -13.07 4.60 -21.99
C MET A 22 -13.92 3.35 -22.10
N TRP A 23 -14.52 2.94 -20.98
CA TRP A 23 -15.43 1.81 -20.89
C TRP A 23 -16.88 2.28 -20.78
N ARG A 24 -17.85 1.45 -21.13
CA ARG A 24 -19.25 1.65 -20.79
C ARG A 24 -19.44 1.39 -19.30
N PHE A 25 -20.34 2.14 -18.64
CA PHE A 25 -20.57 2.07 -17.20
C PHE A 25 -22.05 2.24 -16.87
N SER A 26 -22.55 1.53 -15.89
CA SER A 26 -23.91 1.71 -15.35
C SER A 26 -23.97 1.37 -13.86
N PHE A 27 -24.68 2.18 -13.09
CA PHE A 27 -25.08 1.82 -11.73
C PHE A 27 -26.18 0.75 -11.77
N ASP A 28 -26.20 -0.14 -10.78
CA ASP A 28 -27.20 -1.20 -10.60
C ASP A 28 -27.80 -1.15 -9.19
N PRO A 29 -28.63 -0.12 -8.90
CA PRO A 29 -29.13 0.12 -7.54
C PRO A 29 -30.05 -0.98 -7.02
N GLU A 30 -30.64 -1.76 -7.90
CA GLU A 30 -31.54 -2.87 -7.56
C GLU A 30 -30.83 -4.24 -7.53
N SER A 31 -29.52 -4.27 -7.90
CA SER A 31 -28.69 -5.50 -8.00
C SER A 31 -29.31 -6.56 -8.93
N LYS A 32 -29.99 -6.12 -10.00
CA LYS A 32 -30.70 -6.99 -10.98
C LYS A 32 -29.90 -7.24 -12.24
N GLY A 33 -28.75 -6.60 -12.44
CA GLY A 33 -28.02 -6.66 -13.71
C GLY A 33 -27.64 -8.08 -14.13
N VAL A 34 -27.33 -8.97 -13.17
CA VAL A 34 -27.03 -10.37 -13.48
C VAL A 34 -28.25 -11.07 -14.06
N GLU A 35 -29.43 -10.95 -13.43
CA GLU A 35 -30.67 -11.56 -13.88
C GLU A 35 -31.16 -10.95 -15.20
N ALA A 36 -30.93 -9.65 -15.39
CA ALA A 36 -31.28 -8.91 -16.60
C ALA A 36 -30.31 -9.13 -17.77
N GLY A 37 -29.25 -9.95 -17.59
CA GLY A 37 -28.31 -10.31 -18.65
C GLY A 37 -27.28 -9.22 -19.00
N TRP A 38 -26.99 -8.27 -18.11
CA TRP A 38 -26.03 -7.18 -18.35
C TRP A 38 -24.61 -7.67 -18.62
N ALA A 39 -24.29 -8.89 -18.23
CA ALA A 39 -23.05 -9.53 -18.60
C ALA A 39 -22.88 -9.72 -20.13
N LEU A 40 -23.98 -9.78 -20.88
CA LEU A 40 -23.99 -9.88 -22.34
C LEU A 40 -24.20 -8.53 -23.02
N ASP A 41 -25.04 -7.68 -22.44
CA ASP A 41 -25.35 -6.37 -23.01
C ASP A 41 -25.75 -5.38 -21.91
N LEU A 42 -24.82 -4.47 -21.61
CA LEU A 42 -25.06 -3.40 -20.65
C LEU A 42 -26.08 -2.42 -21.23
N PRO A 43 -27.17 -2.07 -20.51
CA PRO A 43 -28.21 -1.16 -21.03
C PRO A 43 -27.65 0.26 -21.24
N SER A 44 -28.50 1.28 -21.29
CA SER A 44 -28.05 2.66 -21.44
C SER A 44 -26.92 2.96 -20.49
N SER A 45 -25.76 3.36 -21.01
CA SER A 45 -24.50 3.44 -20.25
C SER A 45 -23.87 4.80 -20.37
N LEU A 46 -23.14 5.15 -19.31
CA LEU A 46 -22.22 6.29 -19.28
C LEU A 46 -20.85 5.85 -19.82
N SER A 47 -20.02 6.81 -20.20
CA SER A 47 -18.60 6.56 -20.48
C SER A 47 -17.78 6.76 -19.21
N MET A 48 -16.92 5.78 -18.88
CA MET A 48 -16.11 5.78 -17.66
C MET A 48 -14.65 5.48 -17.97
N PRO A 49 -13.71 6.32 -17.57
CA PRO A 49 -12.29 6.03 -17.75
C PRO A 49 -11.84 4.87 -16.84
N VAL A 50 -10.96 4.04 -17.35
CA VAL A 50 -10.25 2.97 -16.63
C VAL A 50 -8.76 3.15 -16.94
N PRO A 51 -7.88 3.28 -15.91
CA PRO A 51 -8.15 3.28 -14.47
C PRO A 51 -8.68 4.63 -13.95
N ALA A 52 -9.69 4.59 -13.08
CA ALA A 52 -10.17 5.75 -12.32
C ALA A 52 -11.10 5.31 -11.17
N SER A 53 -11.32 6.21 -10.19
CA SER A 53 -12.52 6.17 -9.35
C SER A 53 -13.64 6.94 -10.04
N PHE A 54 -14.88 6.47 -9.96
CA PHE A 54 -16.01 7.24 -10.50
C PHE A 54 -16.42 8.41 -9.58
N CYS A 55 -16.09 8.32 -8.29
CA CYS A 55 -16.65 9.20 -7.24
C CYS A 55 -16.43 10.69 -7.47
N ASP A 56 -15.24 11.10 -7.92
CA ASP A 56 -14.91 12.51 -8.16
C ASP A 56 -15.18 12.96 -9.63
N LEU A 57 -15.76 12.08 -10.47
CA LEU A 57 -16.09 12.40 -11.87
C LEU A 57 -17.52 12.99 -12.02
N PHE A 58 -18.40 12.69 -11.07
CA PHE A 58 -19.78 13.17 -11.10
C PHE A 58 -19.95 14.46 -10.30
N THR A 59 -20.89 15.29 -10.74
CA THR A 59 -21.21 16.58 -10.11
C THR A 59 -22.39 16.50 -9.16
N ASP A 60 -23.15 15.40 -9.19
CA ASP A 60 -24.27 15.16 -8.28
C ASP A 60 -23.85 14.25 -7.11
N LYS A 61 -24.42 14.52 -5.94
CA LYS A 61 -24.08 13.81 -4.70
C LYS A 61 -24.47 12.33 -4.71
N ALA A 62 -25.55 11.98 -5.37
CA ALA A 62 -26.05 10.61 -5.39
C ALA A 62 -25.10 9.67 -6.16
N SER A 63 -24.60 10.12 -7.30
CA SER A 63 -23.58 9.37 -8.07
C SER A 63 -22.23 9.34 -7.35
N ARG A 64 -21.80 10.46 -6.78
CA ARG A 64 -20.53 10.54 -6.04
C ARG A 64 -20.49 9.58 -4.85
N GLU A 65 -21.58 9.50 -4.08
CA GLU A 65 -21.69 8.70 -2.86
C GLU A 65 -22.34 7.34 -3.09
N TYR A 66 -22.48 6.93 -4.35
CA TYR A 66 -23.14 5.67 -4.69
C TYR A 66 -22.49 4.49 -3.97
N CYS A 67 -23.32 3.66 -3.34
CA CYS A 67 -22.91 2.46 -2.62
C CYS A 67 -23.81 1.29 -3.05
N GLY A 68 -23.20 0.26 -3.63
CA GLY A 68 -23.89 -0.89 -4.18
C GLY A 68 -23.19 -1.46 -5.41
N ASP A 69 -23.95 -2.13 -6.26
CA ASP A 69 -23.47 -2.76 -7.48
C ASP A 69 -23.36 -1.75 -8.64
N PHE A 70 -22.28 -1.88 -9.42
CA PHE A 70 -22.08 -1.11 -10.66
C PHE A 70 -21.29 -1.94 -11.68
N TRP A 71 -21.54 -1.64 -12.96
CA TRP A 71 -21.05 -2.43 -14.07
C TRP A 71 -20.12 -1.64 -14.97
N TYR A 72 -19.08 -2.30 -15.45
CA TYR A 72 -18.21 -1.86 -16.53
C TYR A 72 -18.31 -2.82 -17.71
N GLU A 73 -18.21 -2.30 -18.94
CA GLU A 73 -18.16 -3.11 -20.16
C GLU A 73 -17.17 -2.53 -21.15
N THR A 74 -16.35 -3.39 -21.75
CA THR A 74 -15.50 -3.08 -22.90
C THR A 74 -15.40 -4.28 -23.84
N SER A 75 -14.71 -4.12 -24.95
CA SER A 75 -14.42 -5.20 -25.88
C SER A 75 -12.92 -5.31 -26.13
N PHE A 76 -12.43 -6.52 -26.31
CA PHE A 76 -11.04 -6.80 -26.63
C PHE A 76 -10.94 -7.80 -27.78
N PHE A 77 -9.89 -7.67 -28.58
CA PHE A 77 -9.62 -8.57 -29.69
C PHE A 77 -8.55 -9.59 -29.30
N VAL A 78 -8.78 -10.88 -29.64
CA VAL A 78 -7.79 -11.95 -29.43
C VAL A 78 -7.27 -12.39 -30.79
N PRO A 79 -5.98 -12.13 -31.12
CA PRO A 79 -5.40 -12.53 -32.39
C PRO A 79 -5.41 -14.04 -32.60
N ALA A 80 -5.51 -14.49 -33.87
CA ALA A 80 -5.52 -15.92 -34.20
C ALA A 80 -4.22 -16.62 -33.80
N GLU A 81 -3.09 -15.95 -33.89
CA GLU A 81 -1.75 -16.43 -33.53
C GLU A 81 -1.58 -16.70 -32.02
N TRP A 82 -2.51 -16.25 -31.18
CA TRP A 82 -2.52 -16.58 -29.76
C TRP A 82 -3.21 -17.93 -29.49
N SER A 83 -3.70 -18.59 -30.52
CA SER A 83 -4.23 -19.95 -30.38
C SER A 83 -3.15 -20.90 -29.86
N GLY A 84 -3.52 -21.71 -28.86
CA GLY A 84 -2.56 -22.60 -28.18
C GLY A 84 -1.86 -22.00 -26.94
N TRP A 85 -2.00 -20.69 -26.69
CA TRP A 85 -1.49 -20.03 -25.49
C TRP A 85 -2.54 -20.01 -24.38
N ASP A 86 -2.13 -19.73 -23.16
CA ASP A 86 -3.06 -19.39 -22.08
C ASP A 86 -3.43 -17.92 -22.18
N ILE A 87 -4.70 -17.64 -22.34
CA ILE A 87 -5.23 -16.28 -22.38
C ILE A 87 -5.73 -15.91 -20.99
N VAL A 88 -5.17 -14.83 -20.44
CA VAL A 88 -5.41 -14.39 -19.06
C VAL A 88 -5.75 -12.92 -19.05
N LEU A 89 -6.84 -12.55 -18.35
CA LEU A 89 -7.13 -11.18 -17.97
C LEU A 89 -6.56 -10.92 -16.58
N ARG A 90 -5.82 -9.82 -16.42
CA ARG A 90 -5.31 -9.37 -15.13
C ARG A 90 -5.85 -7.99 -14.80
N PHE A 91 -6.43 -7.89 -13.63
CA PHE A 91 -6.92 -6.64 -13.04
C PHE A 91 -5.95 -6.20 -11.96
N GLY A 92 -5.40 -4.99 -12.05
CA GLY A 92 -4.49 -4.46 -11.04
C GLY A 92 -5.20 -4.15 -9.72
N SER A 93 -6.47 -3.72 -9.78
CA SER A 93 -7.34 -3.49 -8.61
C SER A 93 -8.76 -3.17 -9.03
N VAL A 94 -9.73 -3.78 -8.36
CA VAL A 94 -11.18 -3.44 -8.46
C VAL A 94 -11.75 -3.35 -7.05
N THR A 95 -12.41 -2.25 -6.71
CA THR A 95 -12.86 -1.97 -5.33
C THR A 95 -14.36 -2.22 -5.16
N HIS A 96 -14.78 -3.06 -4.20
CA HIS A 96 -13.99 -3.93 -3.30
C HIS A 96 -14.18 -5.40 -3.70
N ARG A 97 -15.31 -5.73 -4.32
CA ARG A 97 -15.68 -7.05 -4.85
C ARG A 97 -15.87 -6.96 -6.34
N ALA A 98 -15.48 -7.99 -7.06
CA ALA A 98 -15.62 -8.07 -8.51
C ALA A 98 -16.13 -9.45 -8.93
N ARG A 99 -17.01 -9.45 -9.94
CA ARG A 99 -17.34 -10.62 -10.77
C ARG A 99 -17.03 -10.27 -12.21
N VAL A 100 -16.23 -11.10 -12.87
CA VAL A 100 -15.75 -10.86 -14.23
C VAL A 100 -16.45 -11.82 -15.19
N PHE A 101 -16.95 -11.29 -16.31
CA PHE A 101 -17.63 -12.06 -17.33
C PHE A 101 -16.97 -11.83 -18.70
N VAL A 102 -16.76 -12.91 -19.45
CA VAL A 102 -16.30 -12.84 -20.83
C VAL A 102 -17.36 -13.51 -21.72
N ASN A 103 -17.85 -12.78 -22.71
CA ASN A 103 -18.93 -13.23 -23.61
C ASN A 103 -20.16 -13.74 -22.83
N GLY A 104 -20.47 -13.13 -21.68
CA GLY A 104 -21.59 -13.48 -20.79
C GLY A 104 -21.31 -14.64 -19.82
N VAL A 105 -20.15 -15.28 -19.90
CA VAL A 105 -19.75 -16.39 -19.00
C VAL A 105 -18.92 -15.82 -17.86
N GLU A 106 -19.31 -16.11 -16.62
CA GLU A 106 -18.53 -15.73 -15.43
C GLU A 106 -17.20 -16.52 -15.38
N VAL A 107 -16.08 -15.80 -15.27
CA VAL A 107 -14.73 -16.36 -15.34
C VAL A 107 -13.93 -16.16 -14.06
N ALA A 108 -14.29 -15.18 -13.22
CA ALA A 108 -13.64 -14.95 -11.94
C ALA A 108 -14.54 -14.21 -10.95
N GLN A 109 -14.28 -14.44 -9.65
CA GLN A 109 -14.76 -13.62 -8.53
C GLN A 109 -13.57 -13.23 -7.68
N HIS A 110 -13.60 -12.00 -7.13
CA HIS A 110 -12.54 -11.48 -6.26
C HIS A 110 -13.13 -10.59 -5.17
N GLU A 111 -12.53 -10.65 -3.98
CA GLU A 111 -12.74 -9.70 -2.87
C GLU A 111 -11.39 -9.16 -2.40
N GLY A 112 -11.26 -7.85 -2.34
CA GLY A 112 -10.06 -7.11 -1.98
C GLY A 112 -9.73 -6.02 -3.00
N GLY A 113 -9.80 -4.76 -2.57
CA GLY A 113 -9.75 -3.60 -3.47
C GLY A 113 -8.35 -3.04 -3.76
N PHE A 114 -7.25 -3.74 -3.39
CA PHE A 114 -5.90 -3.15 -3.41
C PHE A 114 -4.81 -4.05 -3.99
N LEU A 115 -5.16 -5.26 -4.35
CA LEU A 115 -4.21 -6.25 -4.89
C LEU A 115 -4.73 -6.81 -6.21
N PRO A 116 -3.84 -7.26 -7.09
CA PRO A 116 -4.25 -7.77 -8.39
C PRO A 116 -4.86 -9.16 -8.30
N PHE A 117 -5.69 -9.48 -9.31
CA PHE A 117 -6.19 -10.82 -9.52
C PHE A 117 -6.30 -11.14 -11.02
N ASP A 118 -6.28 -12.43 -11.34
CA ASP A 118 -6.28 -12.93 -12.70
C ASP A 118 -7.53 -13.78 -13.00
N ALA A 119 -7.97 -13.75 -14.26
CA ALA A 119 -9.00 -14.61 -14.79
C ALA A 119 -8.49 -15.33 -16.05
N THR A 120 -8.37 -16.66 -15.99
CA THR A 120 -8.02 -17.47 -17.19
C THR A 120 -9.24 -17.62 -18.08
N VAL A 121 -9.12 -17.20 -19.34
CA VAL A 121 -10.22 -17.12 -20.30
C VAL A 121 -9.99 -17.91 -21.58
N THR A 122 -8.92 -18.72 -21.62
CA THR A 122 -8.48 -19.51 -22.80
C THR A 122 -9.59 -20.27 -23.51
N ASN A 123 -10.49 -20.90 -22.74
CA ASN A 123 -11.56 -21.74 -23.29
C ASN A 123 -12.85 -20.97 -23.60
N ILE A 124 -12.88 -19.66 -23.32
CA ILE A 124 -14.08 -18.80 -23.46
C ILE A 124 -13.90 -17.81 -24.61
N VAL A 125 -12.67 -17.37 -24.87
CA VAL A 125 -12.38 -16.38 -25.90
C VAL A 125 -12.59 -16.94 -27.31
N ARG A 126 -13.02 -16.06 -28.21
CA ARG A 126 -13.14 -16.29 -29.65
C ARG A 126 -11.92 -15.69 -30.32
N TYR A 127 -11.11 -16.54 -30.96
CA TYR A 127 -9.92 -16.10 -31.68
C TYR A 127 -10.29 -15.41 -33.00
N ASN A 128 -9.46 -14.44 -33.39
CA ASN A 128 -9.66 -13.57 -34.57
C ASN A 128 -11.00 -12.82 -34.53
N GLN A 129 -11.48 -12.49 -33.34
CA GLN A 129 -12.75 -11.80 -33.11
C GLN A 129 -12.66 -10.90 -31.89
N PHE A 130 -13.59 -9.95 -31.82
CA PHE A 130 -13.82 -9.20 -30.60
C PHE A 130 -14.56 -10.06 -29.57
N ASN A 131 -14.15 -9.95 -28.34
CA ASN A 131 -14.76 -10.56 -27.18
C ASN A 131 -15.27 -9.44 -26.26
N LYS A 132 -16.39 -9.66 -25.63
CA LYS A 132 -16.97 -8.72 -24.66
C LYS A 132 -16.43 -9.04 -23.27
N LEU A 133 -15.98 -8.03 -22.55
CA LEU A 133 -15.59 -8.08 -21.13
C LEU A 133 -16.57 -7.24 -20.33
N SER A 134 -17.23 -7.84 -19.36
CA SER A 134 -18.10 -7.16 -18.41
C SER A 134 -17.62 -7.42 -16.99
N VAL A 135 -17.63 -6.39 -16.14
CA VAL A 135 -17.22 -6.45 -14.73
C VAL A 135 -18.32 -5.89 -13.86
N LEU A 136 -18.92 -6.73 -13.05
CA LEU A 136 -19.77 -6.30 -11.94
C LEU A 136 -18.86 -6.03 -10.75
N ALA A 137 -18.87 -4.81 -10.25
CA ALA A 137 -18.14 -4.42 -9.03
C ALA A 137 -19.12 -3.93 -7.95
N ASN A 138 -18.69 -4.01 -6.68
CA ASN A 138 -19.48 -3.60 -5.52
C ASN A 138 -18.57 -2.97 -4.46
N ASN A 139 -18.96 -1.79 -3.95
CA ASN A 139 -18.20 -1.01 -2.98
C ASN A 139 -18.80 -0.99 -1.56
N GLU A 140 -19.75 -1.85 -1.27
CA GLU A 140 -20.29 -2.01 0.09
C GLU A 140 -19.21 -2.51 1.04
N LEU A 141 -19.22 -1.96 2.27
CA LEU A 141 -18.28 -2.34 3.34
C LEU A 141 -18.90 -3.37 4.30
N SER A 142 -18.05 -4.16 4.91
CA SER A 142 -18.42 -5.09 5.99
C SER A 142 -17.33 -5.15 7.08
N GLU A 143 -17.66 -5.69 8.25
CA GLU A 143 -16.72 -5.88 9.36
C GLU A 143 -15.71 -7.02 9.14
N THR A 144 -15.89 -7.81 8.09
CA THR A 144 -14.98 -8.95 7.79
C THR A 144 -14.03 -8.66 6.63
N MET A 145 -14.20 -7.53 5.94
CA MET A 145 -13.31 -7.13 4.83
C MET A 145 -12.19 -6.20 5.28
N LEU A 146 -11.25 -5.95 4.37
CA LEU A 146 -10.14 -5.01 4.55
C LEU A 146 -10.19 -3.93 3.46
N PRO A 147 -10.29 -2.64 3.85
CA PRO A 147 -10.47 -2.10 5.20
C PRO A 147 -11.88 -2.35 5.77
N ALA A 148 -12.01 -2.31 7.11
CA ALA A 148 -13.27 -2.62 7.77
C ALA A 148 -14.23 -1.42 7.78
N GLY A 149 -15.53 -1.73 7.74
CA GLY A 149 -16.60 -0.75 7.82
C GLY A 149 -17.96 -1.43 7.86
N THR A 150 -19.01 -0.64 7.63
CA THR A 150 -20.38 -1.13 7.43
C THR A 150 -21.04 -0.41 6.29
N THR A 151 -22.17 -0.94 5.83
CA THR A 151 -23.07 -0.26 4.90
C THR A 151 -24.37 0.06 5.64
N ARG A 152 -24.87 1.29 5.48
CA ARG A 152 -26.11 1.74 6.11
C ARG A 152 -27.13 2.14 5.03
N THR A 153 -28.39 1.86 5.30
CA THR A 153 -29.51 2.37 4.50
C THR A 153 -30.05 3.64 5.15
N LEU A 154 -30.16 4.71 4.38
CA LEU A 154 -30.74 5.98 4.79
C LEU A 154 -32.28 5.89 4.81
N ALA A 155 -32.94 6.90 5.40
CA ALA A 155 -34.39 6.98 5.45
C ALA A 155 -35.05 7.09 4.05
N ASP A 156 -34.32 7.58 3.06
CA ASP A 156 -34.77 7.66 1.66
C ASP A 156 -34.51 6.37 0.84
N GLY A 157 -33.99 5.33 1.48
CA GLY A 157 -33.70 4.02 0.89
C GLY A 157 -32.32 3.89 0.24
N ARG A 158 -31.55 4.97 0.08
CA ARG A 158 -30.19 4.90 -0.45
C ARG A 158 -29.26 4.21 0.51
N LYS A 159 -28.35 3.42 -0.01
CA LYS A 159 -27.21 2.86 0.75
C LYS A 159 -26.06 3.84 0.75
N ILE A 160 -25.34 3.91 1.89
CA ILE A 160 -24.08 4.64 2.00
C ILE A 160 -23.02 3.75 2.69
N ALA A 161 -21.77 3.89 2.28
CA ALA A 161 -20.66 3.33 3.00
C ALA A 161 -20.45 4.06 4.33
N ALA A 162 -20.22 3.32 5.40
CA ALA A 162 -19.87 3.83 6.73
C ALA A 162 -18.50 3.25 7.14
N PRO A 163 -17.40 3.82 6.65
CA PRO A 163 -16.06 3.32 6.90
C PRO A 163 -15.67 3.51 8.37
N TYR A 164 -14.86 2.58 8.90
CA TYR A 164 -14.19 2.72 10.19
C TYR A 164 -12.81 3.37 10.07
N PHE A 165 -12.48 3.91 8.90
CA PHE A 165 -11.19 4.52 8.54
C PHE A 165 -11.39 5.95 8.02
N ASP A 166 -10.32 6.77 8.08
CA ASP A 166 -10.36 8.20 7.80
C ASP A 166 -9.80 8.54 6.40
N PHE A 167 -10.32 7.87 5.36
CA PHE A 167 -10.11 8.23 3.95
C PHE A 167 -11.37 7.89 3.15
N TYR A 168 -11.50 8.48 1.95
CA TYR A 168 -12.69 8.28 1.14
C TYR A 168 -12.77 6.85 0.59
N ASN A 169 -13.95 6.23 0.67
CA ASN A 169 -14.21 4.90 0.12
C ASN A 169 -14.37 4.98 -1.41
N TYR A 170 -13.28 5.29 -2.10
CA TYR A 170 -13.27 5.34 -3.55
C TYR A 170 -13.63 4.01 -4.19
N ALA A 171 -14.39 4.05 -5.29
CA ALA A 171 -14.88 2.88 -6.00
C ALA A 171 -14.59 2.96 -7.51
N GLY A 172 -14.28 1.81 -8.10
CA GLY A 172 -13.98 1.69 -9.51
C GLY A 172 -12.91 0.65 -9.84
N ILE A 173 -12.48 0.62 -11.08
CA ILE A 173 -11.30 -0.11 -11.55
C ILE A 173 -10.13 0.89 -11.47
N HIS A 174 -9.31 0.74 -10.42
CA HIS A 174 -8.33 1.77 -10.04
C HIS A 174 -6.97 1.63 -10.70
N ARG A 175 -6.65 0.45 -11.24
CA ARG A 175 -5.34 0.14 -11.81
C ARG A 175 -5.51 -0.54 -13.17
N PRO A 176 -4.43 -0.63 -13.98
CA PRO A 176 -4.49 -1.17 -15.32
C PRO A 176 -5.14 -2.55 -15.42
N VAL A 177 -5.81 -2.77 -16.55
CA VAL A 177 -6.36 -4.07 -16.95
C VAL A 177 -5.59 -4.58 -18.16
N TRP A 178 -5.07 -5.80 -18.04
CA TRP A 178 -4.25 -6.43 -19.07
C TRP A 178 -4.90 -7.67 -19.65
N LEU A 179 -4.84 -7.81 -20.97
CA LEU A 179 -5.03 -9.08 -21.66
C LEU A 179 -3.64 -9.66 -21.96
N MET A 180 -3.39 -10.88 -21.51
CA MET A 180 -2.10 -11.54 -21.63
C MET A 180 -2.24 -12.84 -22.41
N ALA A 181 -1.30 -13.11 -23.35
CA ALA A 181 -1.07 -14.45 -23.87
C ALA A 181 0.23 -14.98 -23.28
N LEU A 182 0.13 -16.07 -22.55
CA LEU A 182 1.21 -16.67 -21.77
C LEU A 182 1.49 -18.09 -22.26
N PRO A 183 2.76 -18.55 -22.25
CA PRO A 183 3.09 -19.94 -22.55
C PRO A 183 2.38 -20.91 -21.60
N LYS A 184 2.11 -22.12 -22.09
CA LYS A 184 1.50 -23.20 -21.28
C LYS A 184 2.38 -23.55 -20.08
N GLU A 185 3.67 -23.74 -20.34
CA GLU A 185 4.67 -23.84 -19.29
C GLU A 185 5.36 -22.49 -19.11
N ARG A 186 5.40 -22.03 -17.87
CA ARG A 186 5.89 -20.68 -17.57
C ARG A 186 6.41 -20.51 -16.15
N VAL A 187 7.18 -19.45 -15.96
CA VAL A 187 7.52 -18.92 -14.63
C VAL A 187 6.25 -18.38 -13.97
N LEU A 188 5.93 -18.90 -12.78
CA LEU A 188 4.79 -18.50 -11.97
C LEU A 188 5.17 -17.52 -10.88
N ASP A 189 6.38 -17.67 -10.31
CA ASP A 189 6.88 -16.84 -9.21
C ASP A 189 8.39 -16.96 -9.12
N TYR A 190 9.02 -15.95 -8.50
CA TYR A 190 10.42 -16.04 -8.09
C TYR A 190 10.62 -15.27 -6.79
N SER A 191 11.72 -15.55 -6.11
CA SER A 191 12.16 -14.79 -4.95
C SER A 191 13.68 -14.68 -4.90
N THR A 192 14.16 -13.58 -4.35
CA THR A 192 15.60 -13.30 -4.18
C THR A 192 15.91 -12.96 -2.73
N ARG A 193 17.12 -13.37 -2.30
CA ARG A 193 17.70 -13.00 -1.02
C ARG A 193 19.16 -12.59 -1.21
N TYR A 194 19.55 -11.50 -0.61
CA TYR A 194 20.87 -10.90 -0.81
C TYR A 194 21.78 -11.09 0.38
N ARG A 195 23.05 -11.33 0.10
CA ARG A 195 24.12 -11.38 1.10
C ARG A 195 25.33 -10.62 0.55
N LEU A 196 25.78 -9.60 1.27
CA LEU A 196 26.98 -8.85 0.90
C LEU A 196 28.23 -9.65 1.31
N THR A 197 29.25 -9.63 0.45
CA THR A 197 30.56 -10.28 0.66
C THR A 197 31.67 -9.23 0.55
N GLU A 198 32.90 -9.58 0.92
CA GLU A 198 34.06 -8.69 0.78
C GLU A 198 34.33 -8.29 -0.67
N THR A 199 33.97 -9.16 -1.63
CA THR A 199 34.27 -8.96 -3.06
C THR A 199 33.06 -8.61 -3.91
N GLY A 200 31.86 -8.47 -3.31
CA GLY A 200 30.61 -8.17 -4.04
C GLY A 200 29.35 -8.61 -3.31
N ALA A 201 28.52 -9.45 -3.96
CA ALA A 201 27.29 -9.96 -3.37
C ALA A 201 26.95 -11.36 -3.89
N GLU A 202 26.20 -12.08 -3.08
CA GLU A 202 25.56 -13.35 -3.44
C GLU A 202 24.04 -13.15 -3.40
N ILE A 203 23.36 -13.68 -4.43
CA ILE A 203 21.90 -13.62 -4.58
C ILE A 203 21.39 -15.06 -4.60
N ASP A 204 20.84 -15.51 -3.48
CA ASP A 204 20.11 -16.77 -3.45
C ASP A 204 18.75 -16.55 -4.12
N TYR A 205 18.37 -17.44 -5.04
CA TYR A 205 17.08 -17.35 -5.73
C TYR A 205 16.28 -18.66 -5.64
N THR A 206 14.97 -18.52 -5.74
CA THR A 206 14.03 -19.62 -5.96
C THR A 206 13.07 -19.21 -7.06
N VAL A 207 12.84 -20.10 -8.04
CA VAL A 207 11.88 -19.93 -9.14
C VAL A 207 10.82 -21.02 -9.05
N SER A 208 9.56 -20.65 -9.20
CA SER A 208 8.43 -21.57 -9.30
C SER A 208 7.93 -21.62 -10.74
N THR A 209 7.77 -22.83 -11.29
CA THR A 209 7.24 -23.07 -12.63
C THR A 209 6.08 -24.05 -12.58
N ASN A 210 5.28 -24.15 -13.64
CA ASN A 210 4.20 -25.14 -13.74
C ASN A 210 4.54 -26.35 -14.64
N GLY A 211 5.81 -26.52 -15.00
CA GLY A 211 6.27 -27.65 -15.80
C GLY A 211 7.67 -28.12 -15.41
N PRO A 212 8.17 -29.20 -16.04
CA PRO A 212 9.40 -29.87 -15.64
C PRO A 212 10.65 -29.36 -16.35
N HIS A 213 10.55 -28.46 -17.33
CA HIS A 213 11.69 -28.09 -18.16
C HIS A 213 12.77 -27.34 -17.37
N PRO A 214 14.04 -27.41 -17.80
CA PRO A 214 15.17 -26.74 -17.14
C PRO A 214 15.02 -25.22 -17.10
N VAL A 215 15.47 -24.64 -16.01
CA VAL A 215 15.46 -23.19 -15.77
C VAL A 215 16.89 -22.65 -15.78
N THR A 216 17.11 -21.50 -16.41
CA THR A 216 18.30 -20.65 -16.24
C THR A 216 17.93 -19.30 -15.67
N VAL A 217 18.79 -18.78 -14.80
CA VAL A 217 18.65 -17.46 -14.20
C VAL A 217 19.93 -16.67 -14.48
N GLU A 218 19.78 -15.57 -15.19
CA GLU A 218 20.90 -14.72 -15.60
C GLU A 218 20.71 -13.31 -15.03
N LEU A 219 21.81 -12.64 -14.71
CA LEU A 219 21.84 -11.27 -14.23
C LEU A 219 22.69 -10.41 -15.15
N TYR A 220 22.14 -9.28 -15.56
CA TYR A 220 22.79 -8.34 -16.46
C TYR A 220 23.02 -6.96 -15.82
N ASP A 221 24.21 -6.39 -16.08
CA ASP A 221 24.56 -4.99 -15.86
C ASP A 221 24.54 -4.30 -17.23
N GLY A 222 23.41 -3.70 -17.57
CA GLY A 222 23.13 -3.23 -18.95
C GLY A 222 23.14 -4.39 -19.93
N THR A 223 24.06 -4.42 -20.88
CA THR A 223 24.20 -5.50 -21.87
C THR A 223 25.16 -6.61 -21.44
N THR A 224 25.84 -6.45 -20.30
CA THR A 224 26.87 -7.40 -19.84
C THR A 224 26.27 -8.41 -18.85
N ARG A 225 26.33 -9.69 -19.18
CA ARG A 225 25.96 -10.74 -18.22
C ARG A 225 27.02 -10.84 -17.13
N VAL A 226 26.63 -10.58 -15.87
CA VAL A 226 27.52 -10.54 -14.71
C VAL A 226 27.43 -11.78 -13.85
N ALA A 227 26.34 -12.54 -13.95
CA ALA A 227 26.18 -13.83 -13.26
C ALA A 227 25.18 -14.73 -14.01
N GLU A 228 25.31 -16.04 -13.81
CA GLU A 228 24.42 -17.07 -14.36
C GLU A 228 24.36 -18.27 -13.41
N SER A 229 23.21 -18.90 -13.34
CA SER A 229 22.99 -20.15 -12.60
C SER A 229 21.88 -20.96 -13.27
N SER A 230 21.86 -22.28 -13.07
CA SER A 230 20.85 -23.19 -13.62
C SER A 230 20.09 -23.88 -12.49
N GLY A 231 18.82 -24.18 -12.75
CA GLY A 231 17.91 -24.82 -11.81
C GLY A 231 16.89 -23.85 -11.22
N THR A 232 15.87 -24.42 -10.57
CA THR A 232 14.80 -23.65 -9.90
C THR A 232 15.25 -23.03 -8.57
N THR A 233 16.41 -23.43 -8.06
CA THR A 233 17.08 -22.84 -6.89
C THR A 233 18.57 -22.74 -7.16
N GLY A 234 19.21 -21.68 -6.69
CA GLY A 234 20.64 -21.49 -6.87
C GLY A 234 21.13 -20.19 -6.24
N THR A 235 22.39 -19.88 -6.49
CA THR A 235 23.03 -18.64 -6.06
C THR A 235 23.75 -17.98 -7.24
N LEU A 236 23.48 -16.72 -7.47
CA LEU A 236 24.23 -15.87 -8.40
C LEU A 236 25.32 -15.13 -7.62
N VAL A 237 26.58 -15.23 -8.08
CA VAL A 237 27.72 -14.54 -7.46
C VAL A 237 28.10 -13.34 -8.31
N VAL A 238 27.94 -12.15 -7.75
CA VAL A 238 28.18 -10.87 -8.44
C VAL A 238 29.43 -10.21 -7.86
N LYS A 239 30.54 -10.23 -8.61
CA LYS A 239 31.78 -9.57 -8.21
C LYS A 239 31.64 -8.05 -8.40
N ASN A 240 32.19 -7.28 -7.45
CA ASN A 240 32.13 -5.81 -7.45
C ASN A 240 30.69 -5.27 -7.62
N ALA A 241 29.72 -5.89 -6.93
CA ALA A 241 28.32 -5.55 -7.02
C ALA A 241 28.07 -4.06 -6.72
N LYS A 242 27.33 -3.39 -7.61
CA LYS A 242 26.79 -2.04 -7.39
C LYS A 242 25.54 -2.18 -6.53
N LEU A 243 25.53 -1.54 -5.36
CA LEU A 243 24.45 -1.68 -4.41
C LEU A 243 23.33 -0.67 -4.70
N TRP A 244 22.10 -1.12 -4.54
CA TRP A 244 20.95 -0.23 -4.49
C TRP A 244 20.98 0.60 -3.19
N ASN A 245 20.75 1.92 -3.29
CA ASN A 245 20.81 2.83 -2.15
C ASN A 245 19.83 3.99 -2.32
N ILE A 246 19.59 4.75 -1.24
CA ILE A 246 18.73 5.92 -1.21
C ILE A 246 19.23 6.96 -2.22
N HIS A 247 18.34 7.41 -3.12
CA HIS A 247 18.59 8.39 -4.19
C HIS A 247 19.80 8.06 -5.09
N ALA A 248 20.33 6.85 -4.95
CA ALA A 248 21.41 6.29 -5.75
C ALA A 248 21.07 4.84 -6.09
N ALA A 249 19.86 4.62 -6.58
CA ALA A 249 19.35 3.31 -6.95
C ALA A 249 20.15 2.71 -8.09
N TYR A 250 20.60 1.48 -7.92
CA TYR A 250 21.19 0.69 -8.98
C TYR A 250 20.41 -0.60 -9.17
N LEU A 251 19.93 -0.84 -10.39
CA LEU A 251 19.12 -2.00 -10.72
C LEU A 251 19.82 -2.84 -11.77
N TYR A 252 19.81 -4.15 -11.58
CA TYR A 252 20.25 -5.15 -12.54
C TYR A 252 19.04 -5.76 -13.23
N ASP A 253 19.19 -6.16 -14.49
CA ASP A 253 18.17 -6.91 -15.21
C ASP A 253 18.30 -8.39 -14.89
N LEU A 254 17.27 -8.97 -14.27
CA LEU A 254 17.13 -10.38 -13.98
C LEU A 254 16.35 -11.03 -15.10
N VAL A 255 16.92 -12.09 -15.71
CA VAL A 255 16.32 -12.86 -16.80
C VAL A 255 16.15 -14.30 -16.35
N ILE A 256 14.91 -14.78 -16.33
CA ILE A 256 14.58 -16.16 -15.99
C ILE A 256 14.04 -16.82 -17.26
N ARG A 257 14.66 -17.94 -17.69
CA ARG A 257 14.22 -18.69 -18.88
C ARG A 257 13.94 -20.14 -18.56
N ILE A 258 12.92 -20.67 -19.19
CA ILE A 258 12.59 -22.10 -19.24
C ILE A 258 12.98 -22.61 -20.63
N HIS A 259 13.65 -23.74 -20.71
CA HIS A 259 14.20 -24.28 -21.95
C HIS A 259 13.67 -25.67 -22.29
N GLU A 260 13.23 -25.88 -23.54
CA GLU A 260 13.00 -27.21 -24.13
C GLU A 260 14.09 -27.47 -25.19
N GLY A 261 15.10 -28.22 -24.83
CA GLY A 261 16.31 -28.37 -25.64
C GLY A 261 17.02 -27.02 -25.79
N SER A 262 17.17 -26.54 -27.03
CA SER A 262 17.74 -25.20 -27.32
C SER A 262 16.70 -24.09 -27.42
N ALA A 263 15.41 -24.40 -27.41
CA ALA A 263 14.34 -23.44 -27.53
C ALA A 263 14.00 -22.81 -26.16
N VAL A 264 13.71 -21.50 -26.12
CA VAL A 264 13.18 -20.83 -24.95
C VAL A 264 11.65 -20.98 -24.97
N VAL A 265 11.11 -21.70 -24.00
CA VAL A 265 9.66 -21.90 -23.81
C VAL A 265 9.03 -20.71 -23.14
N ASP A 266 9.66 -20.19 -22.08
CA ASP A 266 9.23 -18.96 -21.41
C ASP A 266 10.42 -18.11 -20.98
N GLU A 267 10.21 -16.78 -21.03
CA GLU A 267 11.14 -15.78 -20.57
C GLU A 267 10.41 -14.77 -19.69
N TYR A 268 10.91 -14.56 -18.48
CA TYR A 268 10.44 -13.51 -17.59
C TYR A 268 11.57 -12.55 -17.27
N LEU A 269 11.30 -11.25 -17.37
CA LEU A 269 12.25 -10.17 -17.15
C LEU A 269 11.80 -9.34 -15.96
N ASP A 270 12.73 -9.06 -15.05
CA ASP A 270 12.49 -8.10 -13.98
C ASP A 270 13.76 -7.34 -13.61
N ARG A 271 13.62 -6.26 -12.83
CA ARG A 271 14.74 -5.44 -12.36
C ARG A 271 14.90 -5.58 -10.86
N ILE A 272 16.08 -5.96 -10.41
CA ILE A 272 16.39 -6.17 -9.00
C ILE A 272 17.48 -5.25 -8.50
N GLY A 273 17.36 -4.79 -7.25
CA GLY A 273 18.40 -4.00 -6.56
C GLY A 273 19.07 -4.82 -5.48
N ILE A 274 20.39 -4.93 -5.53
CA ILE A 274 21.18 -5.67 -4.53
C ILE A 274 21.32 -4.79 -3.29
N ARG A 275 20.70 -5.20 -2.17
CA ARG A 275 20.83 -4.50 -0.89
C ARG A 275 20.53 -5.43 0.28
N THR A 276 20.98 -5.05 1.47
CA THR A 276 20.55 -5.62 2.76
C THR A 276 19.85 -4.57 3.60
N PHE A 277 18.83 -4.97 4.37
CA PHE A 277 18.18 -4.11 5.36
C PHE A 277 17.93 -4.91 6.64
N GLU A 278 18.40 -4.40 7.76
CA GLU A 278 18.30 -5.08 9.05
C GLU A 278 18.18 -4.10 10.22
N ILE A 279 17.77 -4.63 11.38
CA ILE A 279 17.83 -3.91 12.66
C ILE A 279 19.00 -4.47 13.46
N ARG A 280 19.95 -3.60 13.86
CA ARG A 280 21.07 -3.97 14.70
C ARG A 280 21.35 -2.86 15.72
N HIS A 281 21.51 -3.24 17.00
CA HIS A 281 21.76 -2.30 18.10
C HIS A 281 20.79 -1.12 18.16
N GLY A 282 19.49 -1.38 17.97
CA GLY A 282 18.45 -0.37 18.02
C GLY A 282 18.42 0.60 16.83
N ARG A 283 19.09 0.27 15.71
CA ARG A 283 19.16 1.09 14.50
C ARG A 283 18.76 0.31 13.27
N PHE A 284 18.21 1.01 12.28
CA PHE A 284 18.06 0.49 10.93
C PHE A 284 19.38 0.61 10.17
N LEU A 285 19.75 -0.45 9.49
CA LEU A 285 20.93 -0.49 8.63
C LEU A 285 20.53 -0.82 7.20
N LEU A 286 20.92 0.04 6.26
CA LEU A 286 20.89 -0.22 4.83
C LEU A 286 22.33 -0.48 4.35
N ASN A 287 22.58 -1.63 3.75
CA ASN A 287 23.93 -2.02 3.30
C ASN A 287 24.98 -1.83 4.43
N VAL A 288 24.65 -2.35 5.61
CA VAL A 288 25.41 -2.27 6.87
C VAL A 288 25.62 -0.85 7.44
N SER A 289 25.16 0.19 6.75
CA SER A 289 25.26 1.59 7.17
C SER A 289 24.00 2.05 7.88
N PRO A 290 24.09 2.77 9.01
CA PRO A 290 22.92 3.30 9.70
C PRO A 290 22.13 4.26 8.80
N VAL A 291 20.79 4.16 8.90
CA VAL A 291 19.86 5.05 8.20
C VAL A 291 18.78 5.56 9.15
N TYR A 292 18.51 6.86 9.10
CA TYR A 292 17.38 7.49 9.78
C TYR A 292 16.23 7.67 8.77
N LEU A 293 15.05 7.10 9.07
CA LEU A 293 13.89 7.16 8.20
C LEU A 293 13.21 8.52 8.34
N ARG A 294 13.02 9.25 7.24
CA ARG A 294 12.36 10.55 7.21
C ARG A 294 11.46 10.66 5.98
N GLY A 295 10.21 11.06 6.20
CA GLY A 295 9.28 11.11 5.08
C GLY A 295 7.83 11.15 5.53
N PHE A 296 6.99 10.34 4.91
CA PHE A 296 5.55 10.53 4.96
C PHE A 296 4.75 9.25 5.16
N GLY A 297 3.60 9.35 5.90
CA GLY A 297 2.42 8.62 5.51
C GLY A 297 1.82 9.30 4.27
N ARG A 298 1.26 8.53 3.35
CA ARG A 298 0.72 9.07 2.10
C ARG A 298 -0.51 8.26 1.68
N HIS A 299 -1.36 8.84 0.83
CA HIS A 299 -2.46 8.14 0.17
C HIS A 299 -2.30 8.13 -1.36
N GLU A 300 -2.83 7.11 -2.04
CA GLU A 300 -3.16 7.18 -3.45
C GLU A 300 -4.44 8.02 -3.59
N ASP A 301 -4.29 9.34 -3.60
CA ASP A 301 -5.39 10.28 -3.75
C ASP A 301 -4.95 11.40 -4.69
N ALA A 302 -5.64 11.54 -5.80
CA ALA A 302 -5.44 12.58 -6.78
C ALA A 302 -6.76 13.29 -7.08
N ASP A 303 -6.70 14.59 -7.33
CA ASP A 303 -7.85 15.38 -7.72
C ASP A 303 -8.48 14.79 -9.00
N ILE A 304 -9.80 14.65 -9.03
CA ILE A 304 -10.61 14.07 -10.11
C ILE A 304 -10.47 12.54 -10.22
N ARG A 305 -9.27 11.97 -10.21
CA ARG A 305 -9.04 10.52 -10.36
C ARG A 305 -9.34 9.70 -9.11
N GLY A 306 -9.45 10.36 -7.96
CA GLY A 306 -9.55 9.66 -6.67
C GLY A 306 -8.35 8.75 -6.47
N ARG A 307 -8.55 7.43 -6.35
CA ARG A 307 -7.47 6.45 -6.21
C ARG A 307 -7.05 5.79 -7.54
N GLY A 308 -7.61 6.21 -8.66
CA GLY A 308 -7.18 5.73 -9.98
C GLY A 308 -5.72 6.08 -10.24
N LEU A 309 -4.94 5.14 -10.78
CA LEU A 309 -3.51 5.35 -11.08
C LEU A 309 -3.32 6.55 -12.00
N ASP A 310 -2.50 7.49 -11.55
CA ASP A 310 -2.11 8.70 -12.26
C ASP A 310 -0.59 8.87 -12.21
N LEU A 311 0.11 8.31 -13.20
CA LEU A 311 1.57 8.33 -13.26
C LEU A 311 2.17 9.74 -13.24
N PRO A 312 1.60 10.77 -13.93
CA PRO A 312 2.07 12.15 -13.79
C PRO A 312 2.03 12.67 -12.36
N THR A 313 0.92 12.45 -11.64
CA THR A 313 0.81 12.82 -10.23
C THR A 313 1.79 12.03 -9.35
N VAL A 314 1.93 10.73 -9.57
CA VAL A 314 2.91 9.89 -8.85
C VAL A 314 4.34 10.42 -9.08
N LYS A 315 4.72 10.70 -10.33
CA LYS A 315 6.05 11.27 -10.62
C LYS A 315 6.25 12.62 -9.94
N ARG A 316 5.23 13.48 -9.92
CA ARG A 316 5.27 14.74 -9.18
C ARG A 316 5.48 14.54 -7.69
N ASP A 317 4.83 13.55 -7.09
CA ASP A 317 4.98 13.20 -5.68
C ASP A 317 6.44 12.81 -5.36
N PHE A 318 7.07 11.98 -6.19
CA PHE A 318 8.47 11.59 -6.02
C PHE A 318 9.43 12.79 -6.13
N GLU A 319 9.20 13.70 -7.08
CA GLU A 319 10.02 14.92 -7.18
C GLU A 319 9.86 15.83 -5.96
N LEU A 320 8.65 15.96 -5.41
CA LEU A 320 8.41 16.72 -4.19
C LEU A 320 9.05 16.06 -2.97
N MET A 321 8.99 14.73 -2.87
CA MET A 321 9.67 13.99 -1.81
C MET A 321 11.19 14.16 -1.87
N LYS A 322 11.81 14.12 -3.06
CA LYS A 322 13.24 14.45 -3.23
C LYS A 322 13.53 15.90 -2.85
N TRP A 323 12.73 16.84 -3.35
CA TRP A 323 12.91 18.27 -3.09
C TRP A 323 12.91 18.58 -1.60
N ILE A 324 12.04 17.94 -0.82
CA ILE A 324 11.93 18.16 0.63
C ILE A 324 12.99 17.40 1.43
N GLY A 325 13.69 16.44 0.83
CA GLY A 325 14.74 15.63 1.47
C GLY A 325 14.24 14.36 2.15
N ALA A 326 13.04 13.88 1.79
CA ALA A 326 12.52 12.59 2.27
C ALA A 326 13.29 11.41 1.66
N ASN A 327 13.37 10.30 2.40
CA ASN A 327 13.96 9.05 1.92
C ASN A 327 13.05 7.83 2.07
N CYS A 328 11.88 8.00 2.72
CA CYS A 328 10.97 6.91 3.05
C CYS A 328 9.52 7.37 2.95
N PHE A 329 8.63 6.44 2.63
CA PHE A 329 7.19 6.60 2.85
C PHE A 329 6.53 5.29 3.29
N ARG A 330 5.38 5.41 3.95
CA ARG A 330 4.50 4.28 4.28
C ARG A 330 3.33 4.28 3.31
N THR A 331 3.01 3.10 2.77
CA THR A 331 1.84 2.92 1.89
C THR A 331 0.55 2.92 2.70
N SER A 332 0.24 4.05 3.33
CA SER A 332 -0.94 4.19 4.18
C SER A 332 -2.22 4.19 3.33
N HIS A 333 -3.21 3.38 3.61
CA HIS A 333 -3.26 2.26 4.57
C HIS A 333 -3.55 0.97 3.78
N TYR A 334 -2.86 0.76 2.66
CA TYR A 334 -3.07 -0.34 1.70
C TYR A 334 -1.90 -0.46 0.72
N PRO A 335 -1.67 -1.62 0.11
CA PRO A 335 -0.67 -1.76 -0.95
C PRO A 335 -1.02 -0.87 -2.15
N TYR A 336 -0.03 -0.11 -2.64
CA TYR A 336 -0.21 0.81 -3.77
C TYR A 336 -0.14 0.08 -5.12
N ALA A 337 -0.34 0.83 -6.21
CA ALA A 337 -0.12 0.33 -7.56
C ALA A 337 1.34 -0.11 -7.75
N GLU A 338 1.55 -1.21 -8.47
CA GLU A 338 2.88 -1.81 -8.67
C GLU A 338 3.87 -0.83 -9.32
N GLU A 339 3.37 0.06 -10.16
CA GLU A 339 4.14 1.12 -10.81
C GLU A 339 4.76 2.11 -9.81
N ILE A 340 4.15 2.28 -8.63
CA ILE A 340 4.69 3.14 -7.57
C ILE A 340 5.90 2.47 -6.90
N TYR A 341 5.87 1.14 -6.70
CA TYR A 341 7.02 0.40 -6.18
C TYR A 341 8.16 0.38 -7.20
N GLN A 342 7.86 0.17 -8.49
CA GLN A 342 8.85 0.24 -9.56
C GLN A 342 9.51 1.63 -9.61
N MET A 343 8.73 2.70 -9.49
CA MET A 343 9.27 4.06 -9.42
C MET A 343 10.12 4.27 -8.16
N ALA A 344 9.72 3.73 -7.02
CA ALA A 344 10.52 3.78 -5.79
C ALA A 344 11.84 3.01 -5.91
N ASP A 345 11.82 1.86 -6.60
CA ASP A 345 13.02 1.08 -6.92
C ASP A 345 13.99 1.87 -7.80
N GLU A 346 13.47 2.58 -8.80
CA GLU A 346 14.27 3.42 -9.72
C GLU A 346 14.78 4.71 -9.09
N GLU A 347 14.00 5.32 -8.22
CA GLU A 347 14.27 6.62 -7.62
C GLU A 347 15.04 6.52 -6.28
N GLY A 348 15.15 5.31 -5.71
CA GLY A 348 15.86 5.06 -4.45
C GLY A 348 15.08 5.54 -3.22
N PHE A 349 13.80 5.21 -3.11
CA PHE A 349 13.00 5.46 -1.93
C PHE A 349 12.76 4.18 -1.13
N LEU A 350 12.77 4.30 0.19
CA LEU A 350 12.42 3.22 1.11
C LEU A 350 10.90 3.17 1.31
N ILE A 351 10.33 1.98 1.35
CA ILE A 351 8.90 1.76 1.58
C ILE A 351 8.68 0.90 2.82
N ILE A 352 7.83 1.38 3.72
CA ILE A 352 7.15 0.52 4.71
C ILE A 352 5.81 0.15 4.08
N ASP A 353 5.68 -1.11 3.67
CA ASP A 353 4.52 -1.60 2.93
C ASP A 353 3.43 -2.08 3.88
N GLU A 354 2.21 -1.55 3.71
CA GLU A 354 1.12 -1.75 4.66
C GLU A 354 -0.06 -2.50 4.04
N VAL A 355 -0.49 -3.57 4.73
CA VAL A 355 -1.70 -4.31 4.37
C VAL A 355 -2.95 -3.47 4.69
N PRO A 356 -4.11 -3.62 3.97
CA PRO A 356 -5.27 -2.74 4.16
C PRO A 356 -6.05 -3.02 5.45
N ALA A 357 -5.33 -3.32 6.54
CA ALA A 357 -5.87 -3.66 7.86
C ALA A 357 -6.03 -2.41 8.73
N VAL A 358 -7.01 -1.58 8.39
CA VAL A 358 -7.37 -0.34 9.07
C VAL A 358 -8.87 -0.32 9.40
N GLY A 359 -9.25 0.47 10.40
CA GLY A 359 -10.61 0.48 10.92
C GLY A 359 -10.88 -0.62 11.96
N PHE A 360 -9.84 -1.20 12.55
CA PHE A 360 -9.94 -2.24 13.58
C PHE A 360 -10.13 -1.64 14.97
N MET A 361 -10.98 -0.64 15.02
CA MET A 361 -11.55 -0.04 16.22
C MET A 361 -13.05 0.12 16.00
N GLN A 362 -13.81 0.14 17.05
CA GLN A 362 -15.22 0.48 16.90
C GLN A 362 -15.33 1.95 16.51
N SER A 363 -16.19 2.26 15.57
CA SER A 363 -16.36 3.54 14.84
C SER A 363 -15.99 4.83 15.59
N THR A 364 -15.81 5.95 14.87
CA THR A 364 -15.57 7.29 15.41
C THR A 364 -16.60 7.72 16.47
N ALA A 365 -17.84 7.23 16.38
CA ALA A 365 -18.86 7.40 17.43
C ALA A 365 -18.46 6.77 18.77
N ASN A 366 -17.73 5.66 18.75
CA ASN A 366 -17.24 4.99 19.95
C ASN A 366 -16.00 5.67 20.53
N PHE A 367 -15.18 6.30 19.72
CA PHE A 367 -14.11 7.18 20.18
C PHE A 367 -14.69 8.36 20.98
N LEU A 368 -15.76 8.96 20.49
CA LEU A 368 -16.49 10.04 21.19
C LEU A 368 -17.19 9.51 22.46
N ALA A 369 -17.83 8.34 22.40
CA ALA A 369 -18.49 7.71 23.56
C ALA A 369 -17.49 7.26 24.64
N ALA A 370 -16.33 6.73 24.26
CA ALA A 370 -15.24 6.38 25.17
C ALA A 370 -14.69 7.62 25.90
N ASN A 371 -14.58 8.74 25.21
CA ASN A 371 -14.18 10.02 25.80
C ASN A 371 -15.26 10.63 26.73
N GLN A 372 -16.51 10.18 26.63
CA GLN A 372 -17.62 10.58 27.49
C GLN A 372 -17.84 9.65 28.70
N GLY A 373 -17.00 8.63 28.88
CA GLY A 373 -17.07 7.70 30.02
C GLY A 373 -18.23 6.70 29.95
N ASN A 374 -18.85 6.50 28.79
CA ASN A 374 -19.97 5.61 28.61
C ASN A 374 -19.56 4.15 28.36
N GLY A 375 -19.65 3.33 29.39
CA GLY A 375 -19.83 1.88 29.37
C GLY A 375 -18.64 1.04 28.86
N ARG A 376 -18.55 -0.19 29.36
CA ARG A 376 -17.65 -1.24 28.90
C ARG A 376 -18.09 -1.69 27.51
N GLN A 377 -17.40 -1.24 26.46
CA GLN A 377 -17.66 -1.70 25.10
C GLN A 377 -16.88 -3.00 24.84
N GLN A 378 -17.51 -3.92 24.11
CA GLN A 378 -16.85 -5.14 23.62
C GLN A 378 -15.63 -4.74 22.80
N GLY A 379 -14.47 -5.34 23.05
CA GLY A 379 -13.26 -5.11 22.29
C GLY A 379 -13.41 -5.53 20.82
N PHE A 380 -12.72 -4.85 19.91
CA PHE A 380 -12.83 -5.15 18.48
C PHE A 380 -12.49 -6.61 18.16
N PHE A 381 -11.47 -7.17 18.79
CA PHE A 381 -11.03 -8.56 18.58
C PHE A 381 -11.81 -9.60 19.38
N GLU A 382 -12.85 -9.20 20.09
CA GLU A 382 -13.77 -10.08 20.83
C GLU A 382 -15.08 -10.34 20.07
N LYS A 383 -15.23 -9.76 18.86
CA LYS A 383 -16.43 -9.91 18.02
C LYS A 383 -16.50 -11.31 17.39
N GLU A 384 -17.72 -11.79 17.14
CA GLU A 384 -17.97 -13.04 16.40
C GLU A 384 -17.43 -13.01 14.97
N THR A 385 -17.31 -11.82 14.37
CA THR A 385 -16.75 -11.61 13.04
C THR A 385 -15.23 -11.76 12.95
N THR A 386 -14.53 -11.73 14.09
CA THR A 386 -13.05 -11.75 14.16
C THR A 386 -12.39 -12.94 13.45
N PRO A 387 -12.88 -14.19 13.53
CA PRO A 387 -12.26 -15.32 12.82
C PRO A 387 -12.33 -15.16 11.30
N ALA A 388 -13.45 -14.67 10.75
CA ALA A 388 -13.59 -14.40 9.32
C ALA A 388 -12.69 -13.26 8.86
N LEU A 389 -12.62 -12.17 9.63
CA LEU A 389 -11.71 -11.07 9.40
C LEU A 389 -10.23 -11.53 9.40
N LEU A 390 -9.83 -12.36 10.38
CA LEU A 390 -8.46 -12.91 10.44
C LEU A 390 -8.12 -13.77 9.21
N LYS A 391 -9.08 -14.54 8.72
CA LYS A 391 -8.91 -15.34 7.48
C LYS A 391 -8.62 -14.42 6.28
N ASN A 392 -9.44 -13.37 6.09
CA ASN A 392 -9.29 -12.41 5.00
C ASN A 392 -8.00 -11.60 5.14
N HIS A 393 -7.63 -11.23 6.37
CA HIS A 393 -6.38 -10.54 6.64
C HIS A 393 -5.15 -11.40 6.27
N LYS A 394 -5.14 -12.69 6.64
CA LYS A 394 -4.06 -13.60 6.25
C LYS A 394 -3.96 -13.73 4.73
N ALA A 395 -5.06 -13.75 4.01
CA ALA A 395 -5.07 -13.81 2.55
C ALA A 395 -4.46 -12.54 1.95
N ALA A 396 -4.93 -11.36 2.37
CA ALA A 396 -4.41 -10.07 1.90
C ALA A 396 -2.92 -9.88 2.22
N LEU A 397 -2.49 -10.28 3.42
CA LEU A 397 -1.08 -10.25 3.83
C LEU A 397 -0.22 -11.19 2.97
N THR A 398 -0.72 -12.38 2.64
CA THR A 398 -0.03 -13.33 1.76
C THR A 398 0.14 -12.73 0.37
N ASP A 399 -0.93 -12.21 -0.21
CA ASP A 399 -0.91 -11.62 -1.55
C ASP A 399 0.00 -10.38 -1.63
N MET A 400 0.00 -9.53 -0.61
CA MET A 400 0.88 -8.36 -0.54
C MET A 400 2.36 -8.78 -0.52
N ILE A 401 2.74 -9.70 0.38
CA ILE A 401 4.13 -10.15 0.48
C ILE A 401 4.55 -10.90 -0.80
N ASP A 402 3.69 -11.76 -1.35
CA ASP A 402 3.99 -12.50 -2.58
C ASP A 402 4.19 -11.57 -3.78
N ARG A 403 3.41 -10.48 -3.87
CA ARG A 403 3.56 -9.47 -4.92
C ARG A 403 4.84 -8.64 -4.75
N ASP A 404 5.12 -8.16 -3.50
CA ASP A 404 6.07 -7.07 -3.28
C ASP A 404 7.43 -7.55 -2.73
N LYS A 405 7.60 -8.86 -2.49
CA LYS A 405 8.81 -9.44 -1.87
C LYS A 405 10.12 -9.18 -2.60
N ASN A 406 10.10 -8.89 -3.90
CA ASN A 406 11.31 -8.69 -4.70
C ASN A 406 11.71 -7.21 -4.86
N HIS A 407 10.86 -6.24 -4.49
CA HIS A 407 11.17 -4.82 -4.57
C HIS A 407 12.29 -4.42 -3.61
N PRO A 408 13.40 -3.84 -4.08
CA PRO A 408 14.48 -3.36 -3.20
C PRO A 408 14.04 -2.17 -2.34
N SER A 409 13.08 -1.37 -2.79
CA SER A 409 12.48 -0.27 -2.03
C SER A 409 11.76 -0.73 -0.77
N VAL A 410 11.12 -1.91 -0.76
CA VAL A 410 10.37 -2.42 0.39
C VAL A 410 11.33 -2.91 1.47
N ILE A 411 11.33 -2.24 2.63
CA ILE A 411 12.25 -2.51 3.74
C ILE A 411 11.58 -3.13 4.97
N ALA A 412 10.27 -2.98 5.10
CA ALA A 412 9.51 -3.50 6.24
C ALA A 412 8.05 -3.73 5.88
N TRP A 413 7.38 -4.58 6.65
CA TRP A 413 5.96 -4.89 6.54
C TRP A 413 5.19 -4.29 7.72
N SER A 414 4.19 -3.47 7.44
CA SER A 414 3.22 -2.95 8.42
C SER A 414 1.94 -3.78 8.35
N LEU A 415 1.63 -4.48 9.44
CA LEU A 415 0.58 -5.50 9.43
C LEU A 415 -0.80 -4.98 9.84
N LEU A 416 -0.89 -3.83 10.50
CA LEU A 416 -2.14 -3.17 10.92
C LEU A 416 -1.89 -1.67 11.12
N ASN A 417 -2.92 -0.87 10.84
CA ASN A 417 -2.95 0.53 11.25
C ASN A 417 -3.96 0.75 12.37
N GLU A 418 -3.50 1.33 13.49
CA GLU A 418 -4.29 1.81 14.61
C GLU A 418 -5.35 0.80 15.14
N PRO A 419 -5.00 -0.49 15.29
CA PRO A 419 -5.94 -1.44 15.87
C PRO A 419 -6.16 -1.16 17.35
N GLN A 420 -7.33 -1.55 17.89
CA GLN A 420 -7.63 -1.49 19.33
C GLN A 420 -6.79 -2.52 20.09
N CYS A 421 -5.46 -2.34 20.11
CA CYS A 421 -4.50 -3.30 20.67
C CYS A 421 -4.47 -3.39 22.19
N THR A 422 -5.36 -2.70 22.87
CA THR A 422 -5.59 -2.82 24.33
C THR A 422 -6.66 -3.86 24.68
N SER A 423 -7.50 -4.29 23.70
CA SER A 423 -8.60 -5.23 23.93
C SER A 423 -8.12 -6.66 24.21
N ALA A 424 -8.98 -7.47 24.81
CA ALA A 424 -8.80 -8.91 24.83
C ALA A 424 -8.82 -9.46 23.38
N GLY A 425 -8.22 -10.64 23.13
CA GLY A 425 -8.11 -11.22 21.80
C GLY A 425 -7.04 -10.60 20.90
N THR A 426 -6.40 -9.48 21.28
CA THR A 426 -5.34 -8.84 20.49
C THR A 426 -4.19 -9.78 20.20
N GLU A 427 -3.69 -10.49 21.19
CA GLU A 427 -2.52 -11.36 21.02
C GLU A 427 -2.83 -12.57 20.15
N GLU A 428 -3.99 -13.16 20.31
CA GLU A 428 -4.49 -14.28 19.51
C GLU A 428 -4.68 -13.88 18.04
N TYR A 429 -5.06 -12.63 17.80
CA TYR A 429 -5.19 -12.10 16.45
C TYR A 429 -3.83 -11.77 15.83
N PHE A 430 -2.91 -11.11 16.56
CA PHE A 430 -1.64 -10.61 16.04
C PHE A 430 -0.62 -11.72 15.82
N LYS A 431 -0.45 -12.61 16.78
CA LYS A 431 0.59 -13.66 16.71
C LYS A 431 0.62 -14.41 15.37
N PRO A 432 -0.50 -14.98 14.87
CA PRO A 432 -0.49 -15.72 13.61
C PRO A 432 -0.15 -14.85 12.38
N LEU A 433 -0.44 -13.54 12.41
CA LEU A 433 -0.08 -12.61 11.32
C LEU A 433 1.42 -12.35 11.27
N PHE A 434 2.03 -12.06 12.43
CA PHE A 434 3.48 -11.84 12.53
C PHE A 434 4.27 -13.11 12.17
N GLU A 435 3.81 -14.29 12.59
CA GLU A 435 4.40 -15.57 12.20
C GLU A 435 4.26 -15.83 10.70
N LEU A 436 3.09 -15.52 10.12
CA LEU A 436 2.84 -15.66 8.68
C LEU A 436 3.77 -14.76 7.86
N ALA A 437 3.85 -13.47 8.18
CA ALA A 437 4.73 -12.53 7.48
C ALA A 437 6.20 -12.97 7.52
N ARG A 438 6.68 -13.43 8.71
CA ARG A 438 8.05 -13.95 8.83
C ARG A 438 8.31 -15.20 7.98
N ARG A 439 7.30 -16.07 7.81
CA ARG A 439 7.42 -17.28 7.01
C ARG A 439 7.45 -16.95 5.52
N LEU A 440 6.57 -16.05 5.07
CA LEU A 440 6.39 -15.71 3.66
C LEU A 440 7.55 -14.91 3.07
N ASP A 441 8.12 -13.95 3.81
CA ASP A 441 9.19 -13.11 3.29
C ASP A 441 10.54 -13.84 3.22
N PRO A 442 11.11 -14.08 2.03
CA PRO A 442 12.41 -14.73 1.88
C PRO A 442 13.56 -13.90 2.45
N GLN A 443 13.45 -12.59 2.44
CA GLN A 443 14.46 -11.65 2.95
C GLN A 443 14.38 -11.43 4.47
N LYS A 444 13.30 -11.90 5.13
CA LYS A 444 13.07 -11.75 6.58
C LYS A 444 13.10 -10.30 7.06
N ARG A 445 12.52 -9.40 6.27
CA ARG A 445 12.42 -7.97 6.60
C ARG A 445 11.74 -7.74 7.94
N PRO A 446 12.04 -6.64 8.62
CA PRO A 446 11.37 -6.23 9.85
C PRO A 446 9.86 -6.07 9.66
N ARG A 447 9.11 -6.39 10.72
CA ARG A 447 7.65 -6.31 10.76
C ARG A 447 7.22 -5.38 11.88
N THR A 448 6.18 -4.61 11.63
CA THR A 448 5.60 -3.70 12.60
C THR A 448 4.07 -3.66 12.48
N TYR A 449 3.44 -2.92 13.32
CA TYR A 449 2.09 -2.37 13.17
C TYR A 449 2.07 -0.98 13.78
N THR A 450 1.18 -0.14 13.31
CA THR A 450 1.05 1.23 13.82
C THR A 450 0.19 1.28 15.07
N VAL A 451 0.77 1.76 16.16
CA VAL A 451 0.11 1.82 17.48
C VAL A 451 -0.78 3.06 17.57
N LEU A 452 -2.07 2.84 17.82
CA LEU A 452 -3.08 3.88 18.05
C LEU A 452 -2.69 4.79 19.22
N MET A 453 -3.01 6.08 19.12
CA MET A 453 -2.69 7.12 20.09
C MET A 453 -3.16 6.81 21.54
N THR A 454 -4.29 6.12 21.71
CA THR A 454 -4.81 5.73 23.03
C THR A 454 -4.15 4.49 23.64
N SER A 455 -3.25 3.84 22.89
CA SER A 455 -2.51 2.65 23.33
C SER A 455 -1.13 3.07 23.85
N LEU A 456 -0.99 3.12 25.18
CA LEU A 456 0.22 3.54 25.87
C LEU A 456 1.20 2.35 26.07
N PRO A 457 2.46 2.61 26.48
CA PRO A 457 3.50 1.58 26.61
C PRO A 457 3.11 0.37 27.46
N ASP A 458 2.36 0.60 28.53
CA ASP A 458 1.94 -0.40 29.51
C ASP A 458 0.62 -1.11 29.13
N THR A 459 -0.17 -0.53 28.20
CA THR A 459 -1.48 -1.06 27.81
C THR A 459 -1.50 -1.74 26.46
N SER A 460 -0.51 -1.48 25.60
CA SER A 460 -0.40 -2.05 24.26
C SER A 460 0.02 -3.52 24.30
N LYS A 461 -0.88 -4.44 23.92
CA LYS A 461 -0.64 -5.88 23.98
C LYS A 461 0.11 -6.45 22.78
N GLY A 462 0.03 -5.80 21.62
CA GLY A 462 0.59 -6.30 20.36
C GLY A 462 2.07 -5.98 20.14
N GLN A 463 2.62 -4.97 20.83
CA GLN A 463 3.95 -4.43 20.56
C GLN A 463 5.11 -5.43 20.74
N ARG A 464 4.92 -6.50 21.51
CA ARG A 464 5.92 -7.56 21.72
C ARG A 464 6.21 -8.41 20.48
N PHE A 465 5.29 -8.45 19.50
CA PHE A 465 5.45 -9.19 18.26
C PHE A 465 6.21 -8.41 17.19
N ALA A 466 6.26 -7.08 17.32
CA ALA A 466 6.90 -6.19 16.37
C ALA A 466 8.43 -6.17 16.51
N ASP A 467 9.13 -6.13 15.38
CA ASP A 467 10.59 -6.03 15.35
C ASP A 467 11.06 -4.60 15.67
N PHE A 468 10.22 -3.61 15.43
CA PHE A 468 10.36 -2.21 15.83
C PHE A 468 8.99 -1.61 16.16
N VAL A 469 8.97 -0.54 16.93
CA VAL A 469 7.72 0.12 17.36
C VAL A 469 7.40 1.29 16.44
N SER A 470 6.15 1.35 15.96
CA SER A 470 5.61 2.42 15.12
C SER A 470 4.47 3.13 15.83
N LEU A 471 4.57 4.44 16.01
CA LEU A 471 3.59 5.22 16.78
C LEU A 471 2.90 6.27 15.92
N ASN A 472 1.57 6.39 16.08
CA ASN A 472 0.81 7.55 15.67
C ASN A 472 0.57 8.43 16.89
N ARG A 473 1.10 9.67 16.90
CA ARG A 473 0.98 10.56 18.06
C ARG A 473 0.67 12.00 17.64
N TYR A 474 -0.33 12.56 18.31
CA TYR A 474 -0.90 13.85 17.98
C TYR A 474 -1.02 14.77 19.23
N TYR A 475 0.00 14.74 20.12
CA TYR A 475 0.10 15.68 21.23
C TYR A 475 0.23 17.11 20.71
N GLY A 476 -0.65 17.99 21.16
CA GLY A 476 -0.77 19.35 20.61
C GLY A 476 -1.78 19.48 19.47
N TRP A 477 -2.49 18.39 19.11
CA TRP A 477 -3.60 18.45 18.16
C TRP A 477 -4.87 17.83 18.74
N TYR A 478 -5.00 16.49 18.76
CA TYR A 478 -6.16 15.81 19.35
C TYR A 478 -6.12 15.82 20.87
N VAL A 479 -4.94 15.91 21.46
CA VAL A 479 -4.70 15.98 22.90
C VAL A 479 -3.90 17.23 23.20
N LEU A 480 -4.38 18.04 24.17
CA LEU A 480 -3.72 19.27 24.64
C LEU A 480 -3.39 20.26 23.49
N GLY A 481 -4.31 20.42 22.54
CA GLY A 481 -4.15 21.37 21.43
C GLY A 481 -4.40 22.83 21.83
N GLY A 482 -4.02 23.76 20.93
CA GLY A 482 -4.21 25.19 21.13
C GLY A 482 -3.32 25.75 22.23
N ALA A 483 -3.90 26.41 23.21
CA ALA A 483 -3.17 27.02 24.34
C ALA A 483 -2.41 26.00 25.21
N GLY A 484 -2.73 24.71 25.10
CA GLY A 484 -2.09 23.63 25.86
C GLY A 484 -0.80 23.07 25.26
N LEU A 485 -0.17 23.71 24.29
CA LEU A 485 0.98 23.16 23.56
C LEU A 485 2.19 22.85 24.47
N ALA A 486 2.44 23.67 25.49
CA ALA A 486 3.50 23.40 26.47
C ALA A 486 3.20 22.16 27.34
N ASP A 487 1.94 21.97 27.72
CA ASP A 487 1.50 20.76 28.45
C ASP A 487 1.56 19.52 27.53
N ALA A 488 1.31 19.70 26.24
CA ALA A 488 1.45 18.64 25.22
C ALA A 488 2.90 18.14 25.12
N GLU A 489 3.89 19.03 25.12
CA GLU A 489 5.32 18.70 25.13
C GLU A 489 5.68 17.86 26.37
N ALA A 490 5.26 18.30 27.55
CA ALA A 490 5.54 17.60 28.81
C ALA A 490 4.88 16.20 28.85
N ALA A 491 3.61 16.09 28.41
CA ALA A 491 2.90 14.83 28.32
C ALA A 491 3.55 13.87 27.31
N PHE A 492 4.04 14.41 26.20
CA PHE A 492 4.72 13.62 25.17
C PHE A 492 6.05 13.05 25.72
N HIS A 493 6.85 13.85 26.40
CA HIS A 493 8.06 13.37 27.08
C HIS A 493 7.74 12.27 28.09
N HIS A 494 6.68 12.44 28.89
CA HIS A 494 6.27 11.41 29.87
C HIS A 494 5.94 10.07 29.20
N GLU A 495 5.22 10.08 28.07
CA GLU A 495 4.95 8.86 27.30
C GLU A 495 6.25 8.25 26.73
N MET A 496 7.15 9.07 26.18
CA MET A 496 8.41 8.59 25.61
C MET A 496 9.32 7.94 26.66
N ASP A 497 9.35 8.46 27.89
CA ASP A 497 10.04 7.84 29.02
C ASP A 497 9.41 6.47 29.38
N GLY A 498 8.11 6.33 29.19
CA GLY A 498 7.42 5.04 29.28
C GLY A 498 7.86 4.05 28.22
N TRP A 499 7.94 4.49 26.94
CA TRP A 499 8.41 3.65 25.84
C TRP A 499 9.88 3.23 26.02
N ALA A 500 10.75 4.11 26.53
CA ALA A 500 12.15 3.79 26.82
C ALA A 500 12.29 2.53 27.70
N LYS A 501 11.36 2.29 28.63
CA LYS A 501 11.37 1.15 29.56
C LYS A 501 10.98 -0.18 28.89
N VAL A 502 10.14 -0.16 27.82
CA VAL A 502 9.56 -1.36 27.20
C VAL A 502 10.14 -1.70 25.82
N LEU A 503 10.97 -0.84 25.24
CA LEU A 503 11.57 -1.07 23.93
C LEU A 503 12.57 -2.23 23.90
N HIS A 504 13.30 -2.47 25.00
CA HIS A 504 14.32 -3.52 25.10
C HIS A 504 15.34 -3.49 23.95
N GLY A 505 15.78 -2.29 23.55
CA GLY A 505 16.77 -2.08 22.50
C GLY A 505 16.19 -2.10 21.06
N ARG A 506 14.89 -2.19 20.88
CA ARG A 506 14.25 -2.02 19.58
C ARG A 506 14.19 -0.54 19.19
N PRO A 507 14.33 -0.20 17.89
CA PRO A 507 14.10 1.16 17.42
C PRO A 507 12.61 1.51 17.46
N LEU A 508 12.32 2.81 17.54
CA LEU A 508 11.00 3.38 17.45
C LEU A 508 10.97 4.38 16.30
N ILE A 509 9.87 4.40 15.55
CA ILE A 509 9.56 5.43 14.57
C ILE A 509 8.20 6.05 14.83
N PHE A 510 8.03 7.29 14.43
CA PHE A 510 6.71 7.89 14.30
C PHE A 510 6.21 7.67 12.89
N THR A 511 5.05 7.04 12.75
CA THR A 511 4.40 6.74 11.48
C THR A 511 3.31 7.76 11.14
N GLU A 512 2.85 8.50 12.16
CA GLU A 512 1.97 9.66 11.99
C GLU A 512 2.14 10.67 13.11
N TYR A 513 2.24 11.93 12.72
CA TYR A 513 2.12 13.12 13.54
C TYR A 513 1.82 14.31 12.62
N GLY A 514 1.09 15.32 13.10
CA GLY A 514 0.72 16.46 12.27
C GLY A 514 -0.55 17.15 12.74
N THR A 515 -0.81 18.33 12.22
CA THR A 515 -2.02 19.11 12.46
C THR A 515 -2.69 19.45 11.14
N ASP A 516 -4.02 19.58 11.15
CA ASP A 516 -4.71 20.16 10.00
C ASP A 516 -4.33 21.64 9.85
N ASN A 517 -4.15 22.08 8.62
CA ASN A 517 -3.88 23.46 8.23
C ASN A 517 -4.63 23.76 6.93
N LEU A 518 -5.48 24.77 6.97
CA LEU A 518 -6.12 25.31 5.77
C LEU A 518 -5.10 26.16 5.00
N SER A 519 -4.79 25.76 3.77
CA SER A 519 -3.83 26.48 2.92
C SER A 519 -4.18 27.96 2.81
N GLY A 520 -3.23 28.84 3.14
CA GLY A 520 -3.41 30.30 3.17
C GLY A 520 -4.09 30.86 4.44
N ALA A 521 -4.40 30.01 5.42
CA ALA A 521 -4.93 30.48 6.71
C ALA A 521 -3.78 30.93 7.62
N HIS A 522 -3.53 32.23 7.69
CA HIS A 522 -2.54 32.86 8.56
C HIS A 522 -3.21 33.58 9.74
N LYS A 523 -2.66 33.44 10.93
CA LYS A 523 -3.17 34.07 12.15
C LYS A 523 -2.05 34.58 13.07
N LEU A 524 -2.24 35.76 13.61
CA LEU A 524 -1.38 36.38 14.63
C LEU A 524 -2.24 36.89 15.81
N PRO A 525 -2.13 36.33 17.02
CA PRO A 525 -1.31 35.18 17.39
C PRO A 525 -1.76 33.89 16.66
N SER A 526 -0.90 32.86 16.70
CA SER A 526 -1.18 31.54 16.11
C SER A 526 -2.42 30.89 16.75
N VAL A 527 -3.23 30.22 15.94
CA VAL A 527 -4.38 29.44 16.39
C VAL A 527 -4.45 28.13 15.63
N MET A 528 -5.08 27.11 16.20
CA MET A 528 -5.30 25.83 15.51
C MET A 528 -5.88 26.07 14.11
N TRP A 529 -5.49 25.24 13.13
CA TRP A 529 -5.80 25.32 11.69
C TRP A 529 -5.00 26.39 10.91
N SER A 530 -4.20 27.23 11.56
CA SER A 530 -3.33 28.19 10.87
C SER A 530 -1.97 27.58 10.51
N ALA A 531 -1.28 28.19 9.56
CA ALA A 531 0.07 27.81 9.14
C ALA A 531 1.08 27.97 10.29
N GLU A 532 0.95 29.05 11.06
CA GLU A 532 1.80 29.33 12.22
C GLU A 532 1.68 28.23 13.28
N TYR A 533 0.44 27.83 13.62
CA TYR A 533 0.22 26.77 14.60
C TYR A 533 0.79 25.41 14.13
N GLN A 534 0.63 25.08 12.84
CA GLN A 534 1.21 23.87 12.28
C GLN A 534 2.74 23.86 12.45
N ASN A 535 3.40 24.99 12.21
CA ASN A 535 4.85 25.10 12.37
C ASN A 535 5.28 25.00 13.83
N GLU A 536 4.60 25.68 14.76
CA GLU A 536 4.87 25.60 16.21
C GLU A 536 4.72 24.16 16.73
N TYR A 537 3.65 23.49 16.33
CA TYR A 537 3.43 22.07 16.66
C TYR A 537 4.56 21.18 16.13
N LEU A 538 4.97 21.37 14.88
CA LEU A 538 6.03 20.57 14.26
C LEU A 538 7.39 20.82 14.92
N GLU A 539 7.72 22.06 15.26
CA GLU A 539 8.96 22.40 15.97
C GLU A 539 9.01 21.76 17.35
N MET A 540 7.93 21.84 18.13
CA MET A 540 7.79 21.15 19.42
C MET A 540 7.97 19.63 19.26
N THR A 541 7.24 19.03 18.32
CA THR A 541 7.29 17.57 18.08
C THR A 541 8.69 17.10 17.68
N HIS A 542 9.36 17.83 16.79
CA HIS A 542 10.73 17.52 16.38
C HIS A 542 11.73 17.66 17.53
N ALA A 543 11.54 18.62 18.44
CA ALA A 543 12.37 18.75 19.64
C ALA A 543 12.25 17.51 20.55
N VAL A 544 11.02 16.99 20.73
CA VAL A 544 10.80 15.74 21.46
C VAL A 544 11.48 14.57 20.76
N PHE A 545 11.34 14.43 19.42
CA PHE A 545 12.00 13.34 18.69
C PHE A 545 13.53 13.39 18.84
N ASP A 546 14.11 14.57 18.76
CA ASP A 546 15.55 14.78 18.84
C ASP A 546 16.13 14.50 20.23
N HIS A 547 15.29 14.48 21.26
CA HIS A 547 15.69 14.16 22.63
C HIS A 547 16.00 12.67 22.83
N TYR A 548 15.36 11.75 22.08
CA TYR A 548 15.42 10.30 22.33
C TYR A 548 16.21 9.56 21.26
N ASP A 549 17.32 8.93 21.63
CA ASP A 549 18.22 8.18 20.71
C ASP A 549 17.54 6.96 20.06
N PHE A 550 16.54 6.39 20.70
CA PHE A 550 15.80 5.24 20.17
C PHE A 550 14.76 5.61 19.10
N VAL A 551 14.45 6.89 18.90
CA VAL A 551 13.65 7.36 17.77
C VAL A 551 14.53 7.35 16.53
N GLN A 552 14.23 6.43 15.61
CA GLN A 552 15.01 6.17 14.40
C GLN A 552 14.26 6.51 13.11
N GLY A 553 13.13 7.21 13.22
CA GLY A 553 12.38 7.68 12.05
C GLY A 553 11.20 8.56 12.40
N GLU A 554 10.87 9.42 11.43
CA GLU A 554 9.78 10.40 11.48
C GLU A 554 9.07 10.42 10.13
N LEU A 555 7.84 9.88 10.08
CA LEU A 555 6.95 9.94 8.93
C LEU A 555 5.76 10.82 9.28
N VAL A 556 5.70 12.02 8.69
CA VAL A 556 4.62 12.97 8.98
C VAL A 556 3.31 12.54 8.34
N TRP A 557 2.21 12.77 9.01
CA TRP A 557 0.87 12.65 8.48
C TRP A 557 0.35 14.02 8.04
N ASN A 558 0.23 14.31 6.77
CA ASN A 558 0.32 13.45 5.61
C ASN A 558 1.18 14.13 4.53
N PHE A 559 1.56 13.39 3.48
CA PHE A 559 2.26 13.98 2.34
C PHE A 559 1.45 15.11 1.70
N ALA A 560 0.21 14.82 1.30
CA ALA A 560 -0.70 15.79 0.71
C ALA A 560 -2.09 15.68 1.34
N ASP A 561 -2.87 16.76 1.30
CA ASP A 561 -4.29 16.72 1.65
C ASP A 561 -5.01 15.65 0.82
N PHE A 562 -5.99 15.00 1.41
CA PHE A 562 -6.73 13.91 0.76
C PHE A 562 -8.20 13.90 1.18
N GLN A 563 -9.05 13.26 0.37
CA GLN A 563 -10.48 13.18 0.65
C GLN A 563 -10.80 12.17 1.75
N THR A 564 -11.83 12.50 2.52
CA THR A 564 -12.41 11.65 3.56
C THR A 564 -13.93 11.60 3.39
N THR A 565 -14.59 10.72 4.14
CA THR A 565 -16.03 10.86 4.38
C THR A 565 -16.31 12.21 5.05
N GLU A 566 -17.43 12.85 4.71
CA GLU A 566 -17.84 14.12 5.31
C GLU A 566 -18.03 13.99 6.81
N GLY A 567 -17.56 15.00 7.56
CA GLY A 567 -17.70 15.05 9.01
C GLY A 567 -17.26 16.39 9.58
N ILE A 568 -17.74 16.74 10.77
CA ILE A 568 -17.46 18.02 11.43
C ILE A 568 -15.96 18.23 11.74
N LEU A 569 -15.18 17.14 11.80
CA LEU A 569 -13.73 17.20 12.05
C LEU A 569 -12.91 17.28 10.75
N ARG A 570 -13.56 17.27 9.59
CA ARG A 570 -12.91 17.24 8.27
C ARG A 570 -13.48 18.35 7.38
N VAL A 571 -12.73 19.42 7.22
CA VAL A 571 -13.09 20.54 6.35
C VAL A 571 -12.59 20.24 4.94
N ASP A 572 -13.49 19.74 4.07
CA ASP A 572 -13.15 19.33 2.70
C ASP A 572 -12.00 18.31 2.68
N GLY A 573 -12.15 17.22 3.43
CA GLY A 573 -11.16 16.17 3.59
C GLY A 573 -10.17 16.40 4.74
N ASN A 574 -9.11 15.61 4.79
CA ASN A 574 -8.03 15.73 5.77
C ASN A 574 -7.02 16.77 5.29
N LYS A 575 -6.74 17.77 6.13
CA LYS A 575 -5.86 18.91 5.82
C LYS A 575 -4.50 18.87 6.51
N LYS A 576 -4.08 17.67 6.94
CA LYS A 576 -2.75 17.47 7.54
C LYS A 576 -1.62 17.40 6.51
N GLY A 577 -1.94 17.45 5.24
CA GLY A 577 -0.95 17.44 4.16
C GLY A 577 0.09 18.54 4.33
N ILE A 578 1.35 18.20 4.05
CA ILE A 578 2.45 19.16 3.91
C ILE A 578 2.38 19.85 2.55
N PHE A 579 1.74 19.17 1.60
CA PHE A 579 1.30 19.73 0.32
C PHE A 579 -0.23 19.75 0.26
N THR A 580 -0.79 20.63 -0.57
CA THR A 580 -2.22 20.59 -0.88
C THR A 580 -2.55 19.33 -1.71
N ARG A 581 -3.84 19.02 -1.88
CA ARG A 581 -4.28 17.92 -2.77
C ARG A 581 -3.77 18.10 -4.21
N GLN A 582 -3.61 19.36 -4.66
CA GLN A 582 -3.04 19.73 -5.96
C GLN A 582 -1.51 19.79 -5.97
N ARG A 583 -0.84 19.26 -4.91
CA ARG A 583 0.63 19.20 -4.79
C ARG A 583 1.33 20.56 -4.77
N GLN A 584 0.67 21.58 -4.20
CA GLN A 584 1.31 22.85 -3.91
C GLN A 584 1.85 22.85 -2.46
N PRO A 585 3.04 23.43 -2.20
CA PRO A 585 3.62 23.44 -0.86
C PRO A 585 2.81 24.33 0.09
N LYS A 586 2.57 23.85 1.31
CA LYS A 586 2.19 24.69 2.45
C LYS A 586 3.44 25.21 3.17
N ASP A 587 3.30 26.13 4.13
CA ASP A 587 4.46 26.70 4.84
C ASP A 587 5.31 25.64 5.53
N ALA A 588 4.69 24.61 6.11
CA ALA A 588 5.38 23.48 6.71
C ALA A 588 6.33 22.73 5.76
N ALA A 589 6.10 22.77 4.44
CA ALA A 589 6.99 22.13 3.48
C ALA A 589 8.41 22.72 3.51
N TYR A 590 8.52 24.03 3.75
CA TYR A 590 9.82 24.70 3.86
C TYR A 590 10.51 24.40 5.19
N LEU A 591 9.75 24.25 6.28
CA LEU A 591 10.25 23.82 7.58
C LEU A 591 10.84 22.40 7.47
N PHE A 592 10.09 21.44 6.89
CA PHE A 592 10.58 20.08 6.65
C PHE A 592 11.79 20.05 5.73
N ARG A 593 11.77 20.82 4.64
CA ARG A 593 12.93 20.90 3.73
C ARG A 593 14.18 21.36 4.48
N LYS A 594 14.09 22.43 5.28
CA LYS A 594 15.20 22.91 6.12
C LYS A 594 15.72 21.80 7.04
N ARG A 595 14.80 21.07 7.73
CA ARG A 595 15.17 19.99 8.65
C ARG A 595 15.81 18.83 7.90
N TRP A 596 15.13 18.26 6.93
CA TRP A 596 15.55 16.99 6.32
C TRP A 596 16.76 17.10 5.39
N THR A 597 16.99 18.25 4.78
CA THR A 597 18.21 18.46 3.97
C THR A 597 19.45 18.75 4.83
N THR A 598 19.29 19.12 6.10
CA THR A 598 20.41 19.34 7.03
C THR A 598 20.73 18.11 7.88
N LEU A 599 19.78 17.19 8.07
CA LEU A 599 20.03 15.94 8.81
C LEU A 599 20.86 14.98 7.95
N PRO A 600 21.97 14.42 8.44
CA PRO A 600 22.68 13.34 7.76
C PRO A 600 21.79 12.10 7.58
N ILE A 601 22.08 11.27 6.58
CA ILE A 601 21.36 9.99 6.38
C ILE A 601 21.55 9.05 7.58
N ASP A 602 22.72 9.05 8.18
CA ASP A 602 23.11 8.27 9.36
C ASP A 602 22.93 9.05 10.68
N PHE A 603 21.94 9.93 10.73
CA PHE A 603 21.74 10.88 11.83
C PHE A 603 21.96 10.24 13.20
N LYS A 604 23.03 10.68 13.87
CA LYS A 604 23.32 10.38 15.27
C LYS A 604 22.88 11.56 16.12
N LYS A 605 21.93 11.32 17.02
CA LYS A 605 21.51 12.35 17.96
C LYS A 605 22.70 12.73 18.85
N ARG A 606 22.89 14.01 19.03
CA ARG A 606 23.96 14.52 19.92
C ARG A 606 23.55 14.14 21.35
N LYS A 607 24.40 13.36 22.04
CA LYS A 607 24.29 13.29 23.51
C LYS A 607 24.48 14.71 24.03
N LYS A 608 23.44 15.24 24.71
CA LYS A 608 23.55 16.48 25.47
C LYS A 608 24.35 16.22 26.74
#